data_aea4c4262d501d410519e1d77b2711c5
#
_entry.id   aea4c4262d501d410519e1d77b2711c5
#
_cell.length_a   1.000
_cell.length_b   1.000
_cell.length_c   1.000
_cell.angle_alpha   90.00
_cell.angle_beta   90.00
_cell.angle_gamma   90.00
#
_symmetry.space_group_name_H-M   'P 1'
#
loop_
_entity.id
_entity.type
_entity.pdbx_description
1 polymer ?
#
loop_
_entity_poly.entity_id
_entity_poly.type
_entity_poly.pdbx_seq_one_letter_code
_entity_poly.pdbx_strand_id
1 'polypeptide(L)'
;MKLTAKQYAEVLVNVVSKAPAAAERFSESFWLLLKENRQEKLFSSIMRHAKKIWNEKHNIVEVTATVAVAHEEEQLISQLEKVLGKKVQLHLKVDPSIKGGIILQVDDSRYDASVSGRLSALARQFQAL
;
A
#
# COMPACT_ATOMS: atom_id res chain seq x y z
N MET A 1 -20.97 22.51 3.70
CA MET A 1 -20.84 21.47 2.65
C MET A 1 -19.92 20.36 3.13
N LYS A 2 -20.42 19.13 3.13
CA LYS A 2 -19.62 17.99 3.59
C LYS A 2 -18.95 17.30 2.41
N LEU A 3 -17.65 17.07 2.52
CA LEU A 3 -16.89 16.35 1.50
C LEU A 3 -17.02 14.84 1.72
N THR A 4 -16.84 14.08 0.64
CA THR A 4 -16.74 12.62 0.72
C THR A 4 -15.36 12.22 1.23
N ALA A 5 -15.23 10.96 1.69
CA ALA A 5 -13.94 10.44 2.13
C ALA A 5 -12.86 10.55 1.05
N LYS A 6 -13.21 10.27 -0.19
CA LYS A 6 -12.30 10.40 -1.32
C LYS A 6 -11.85 11.83 -1.55
N GLN A 7 -12.76 12.80 -1.46
CA GLN A 7 -12.43 14.21 -1.61
C GLN A 7 -11.51 14.71 -0.51
N TYR A 8 -11.76 14.32 0.73
CA TYR A 8 -10.85 14.62 1.86
C TYR A 8 -9.46 14.02 1.62
N ALA A 9 -9.40 12.79 1.13
CA ALA A 9 -8.15 12.11 0.86
C ALA A 9 -7.34 12.82 -0.24
N GLU A 10 -7.99 13.28 -1.30
CA GLU A 10 -7.35 14.05 -2.38
C GLU A 10 -6.72 15.34 -1.86
N VAL A 11 -7.46 16.06 -1.02
CA VAL A 11 -6.95 17.30 -0.41
C VAL A 11 -5.76 17.00 0.50
N LEU A 12 -5.87 15.98 1.33
CA LEU A 12 -4.80 15.57 2.25
C LEU A 12 -3.51 15.23 1.50
N VAL A 13 -3.60 14.41 0.46
CA VAL A 13 -2.44 14.01 -0.33
C VAL A 13 -1.81 15.21 -1.03
N ASN A 14 -2.62 16.10 -1.60
CA ASN A 14 -2.12 17.32 -2.24
C ASN A 14 -1.35 18.20 -1.28
N VAL A 15 -1.89 18.44 -0.09
CA VAL A 15 -1.23 19.29 0.90
C VAL A 15 0.08 18.67 1.38
N VAL A 16 0.09 17.38 1.68
CA VAL A 16 1.30 16.69 2.14
C VAL A 16 2.36 16.66 1.03
N SER A 17 1.97 16.48 -0.21
CA SER A 17 2.89 16.48 -1.35
C SER A 17 3.54 17.84 -1.59
N LYS A 18 2.78 18.92 -1.44
CA LYS A 18 3.26 20.29 -1.72
C LYS A 18 4.01 20.92 -0.55
N ALA A 19 3.63 20.58 0.67
CA ALA A 19 4.20 21.17 1.87
C ALA A 19 4.43 20.12 2.96
N PRO A 20 5.42 19.23 2.82
CA PRO A 20 5.67 18.18 3.80
C PRO A 20 5.97 18.73 5.19
N ALA A 21 6.61 19.89 5.28
CA ALA A 21 6.93 20.52 6.56
C ALA A 21 5.70 20.98 7.32
N ALA A 22 4.59 21.25 6.64
CA ALA A 22 3.33 21.67 7.24
C ALA A 22 2.38 20.49 7.53
N ALA A 23 2.79 19.26 7.22
CA ALA A 23 1.94 18.07 7.33
C ALA A 23 1.40 17.85 8.75
N GLU A 24 2.24 18.07 9.76
CA GLU A 24 1.86 17.86 11.15
C GLU A 24 0.77 18.85 11.59
N ARG A 25 0.96 20.12 11.28
CA ARG A 25 -0.05 21.17 11.58
C ARG A 25 -1.34 20.92 10.82
N PHE A 26 -1.22 20.51 9.57
CA PHE A 26 -2.37 20.20 8.74
C PHE A 26 -3.15 19.02 9.29
N SER A 27 -2.47 17.99 9.79
CA SER A 27 -3.12 16.83 10.39
C SER A 27 -3.98 17.19 11.60
N GLU A 28 -3.48 18.06 12.46
CA GLU A 28 -4.23 18.55 13.63
C GLU A 28 -5.47 19.33 13.21
N SER A 29 -5.29 20.26 12.29
CA SER A 29 -6.41 21.08 11.76
C SER A 29 -7.45 20.21 11.05
N PHE A 30 -6.99 19.22 10.31
CA PHE A 30 -7.83 18.28 9.60
C PHE A 30 -8.70 17.45 10.55
N TRP A 31 -8.10 16.97 11.64
CA TRP A 31 -8.84 16.21 12.66
C TRP A 31 -9.92 17.07 13.33
N LEU A 32 -9.59 18.33 13.66
CA LEU A 32 -10.54 19.28 14.23
C LEU A 32 -11.69 19.56 13.27
N LEU A 33 -11.38 19.69 11.99
CA LEU A 33 -12.40 19.90 10.95
C LEU A 33 -13.37 18.73 10.89
N LEU A 34 -12.88 17.51 10.95
CA LEU A 34 -13.72 16.31 10.96
C LEU A 34 -14.61 16.27 12.19
N LYS A 35 -14.07 16.64 13.35
CA LYS A 35 -14.85 16.72 14.60
C LYS A 35 -15.97 17.76 14.51
N GLU A 36 -15.67 18.95 14.00
CA GLU A 36 -16.66 20.01 13.85
C GLU A 36 -17.80 19.61 12.92
N ASN A 37 -17.49 18.89 11.85
CA ASN A 37 -18.47 18.43 10.88
C ASN A 37 -19.11 17.09 11.26
N ARG A 38 -18.77 16.54 12.42
CA ARG A 38 -19.25 15.24 12.90
C ARG A 38 -18.99 14.11 11.91
N GLN A 39 -17.82 14.14 11.28
CA GLN A 39 -17.40 13.16 10.26
C GLN A 39 -16.22 12.30 10.70
N GLU A 40 -16.00 12.15 12.01
CA GLU A 40 -14.87 11.38 12.56
C GLU A 40 -14.87 9.92 12.09
N LYS A 41 -16.06 9.36 11.85
CA LYS A 41 -16.21 7.98 11.36
C LYS A 41 -15.59 7.77 9.98
N LEU A 42 -15.41 8.84 9.21
CA LEU A 42 -14.80 8.77 7.90
C LEU A 42 -13.28 8.66 7.93
N PHE A 43 -12.65 8.85 9.09
CA PHE A 43 -11.20 8.92 9.19
C PHE A 43 -10.50 7.69 8.60
N SER A 44 -10.94 6.47 8.96
CA SER A 44 -10.36 5.25 8.44
C SER A 44 -10.49 5.14 6.91
N SER A 45 -11.65 5.51 6.40
CA SER A 45 -11.92 5.50 4.96
C SER A 45 -11.07 6.54 4.23
N ILE A 46 -10.93 7.74 4.82
CA ILE A 46 -10.09 8.81 4.28
C ILE A 46 -8.63 8.34 4.19
N MET A 47 -8.13 7.70 5.24
CA MET A 47 -6.74 7.23 5.27
C MET A 47 -6.49 6.13 4.24
N ARG A 48 -7.44 5.23 4.03
CA ARG A 48 -7.33 4.22 2.98
C ARG A 48 -7.27 4.83 1.59
N HIS A 49 -8.14 5.78 1.30
CA HIS A 49 -8.13 6.49 0.02
C HIS A 49 -6.86 7.32 -0.16
N ALA A 50 -6.40 7.98 0.89
CA ALA A 50 -5.18 8.78 0.85
C ALA A 50 -3.96 7.91 0.54
N LYS A 51 -3.85 6.75 1.15
CA LYS A 51 -2.77 5.80 0.92
C LYS A 51 -2.77 5.30 -0.52
N LYS A 52 -3.94 4.98 -1.04
CA LYS A 52 -4.10 4.54 -2.43
C LYS A 52 -3.67 5.64 -3.42
N ILE A 53 -4.13 6.86 -3.21
CA ILE A 53 -3.77 8.01 -4.06
C ILE A 53 -2.27 8.28 -4.00
N TRP A 54 -1.69 8.25 -2.80
CA TRP A 54 -0.25 8.44 -2.60
C TRP A 54 0.57 7.39 -3.36
N ASN A 55 0.17 6.13 -3.24
CA ASN A 55 0.87 5.03 -3.90
C ASN A 55 0.79 5.14 -5.43
N GLU A 56 -0.37 5.49 -5.95
CA GLU A 56 -0.54 5.72 -7.40
C GLU A 56 0.32 6.88 -7.89
N LYS A 57 0.34 7.97 -7.13
CA LYS A 57 1.10 9.17 -7.48
C LYS A 57 2.61 8.94 -7.48
N HIS A 58 3.11 8.13 -6.56
CA HIS A 58 4.53 7.85 -6.41
C HIS A 58 4.97 6.53 -7.02
N ASN A 59 4.08 5.87 -7.75
CA ASN A 59 4.35 4.59 -8.41
C ASN A 59 4.84 3.50 -7.43
N ILE A 60 4.15 3.42 -6.30
CA ILE A 60 4.40 2.43 -5.25
C ILE A 60 3.31 1.37 -5.30
N VAL A 61 3.70 0.11 -5.16
CA VAL A 61 2.77 -1.00 -5.02
C VAL A 61 2.94 -1.62 -3.63
N GLU A 62 1.83 -1.92 -2.97
CA GLU A 62 1.86 -2.63 -1.70
C GLU A 62 1.76 -4.13 -1.94
N VAL A 63 2.70 -4.85 -1.37
CA VAL A 63 2.74 -6.30 -1.46
C VAL A 63 2.73 -6.88 -0.05
N THR A 64 1.80 -7.78 0.22
CA THR A 64 1.83 -8.60 1.42
C THR A 64 2.32 -9.98 1.02
N ALA A 65 3.44 -10.39 1.58
CA ALA A 65 4.01 -11.70 1.34
C ALA A 65 3.84 -12.57 2.59
N THR A 66 3.24 -13.73 2.43
CA THR A 66 3.13 -14.73 3.49
C THR A 66 4.10 -15.86 3.16
N VAL A 67 5.02 -16.14 4.07
CA VAL A 67 6.08 -17.13 3.90
C VAL A 67 6.05 -18.12 5.08
N ALA A 68 6.55 -19.33 4.84
CA ALA A 68 6.61 -20.35 5.91
C ALA A 68 7.72 -20.08 6.90
N VAL A 69 8.83 -19.52 6.45
CA VAL A 69 10.04 -19.24 7.23
C VAL A 69 10.47 -17.81 6.97
N ALA A 70 11.01 -17.14 7.97
CA ALA A 70 11.49 -15.77 7.83
C ALA A 70 12.54 -15.66 6.72
N HIS A 71 12.38 -14.67 5.87
CA HIS A 71 13.30 -14.32 4.78
C HIS A 71 13.87 -12.92 5.00
N GLU A 72 14.98 -12.63 4.35
CA GLU A 72 15.51 -11.28 4.33
C GLU A 72 14.60 -10.39 3.48
N GLU A 73 14.00 -9.41 4.14
CA GLU A 73 13.04 -8.50 3.50
C GLU A 73 13.67 -7.73 2.34
N GLU A 74 14.90 -7.27 2.51
CA GLU A 74 15.60 -6.47 1.50
C GLU A 74 15.77 -7.23 0.19
N GLN A 75 16.13 -8.49 0.26
CA GLN A 75 16.28 -9.33 -0.93
C GLN A 75 14.94 -9.55 -1.62
N LEU A 76 13.90 -9.81 -0.84
CA LEU A 76 12.56 -10.02 -1.38
C LEU A 76 12.02 -8.74 -2.02
N ILE A 77 12.20 -7.60 -1.38
CA ILE A 77 11.83 -6.29 -1.94
C ILE A 77 12.55 -6.05 -3.27
N SER A 78 13.85 -6.28 -3.30
CA SER A 78 14.65 -6.08 -4.49
C SER A 78 14.18 -6.95 -5.66
N GLN A 79 13.90 -8.22 -5.40
CA GLN A 79 13.37 -9.13 -6.41
C GLN A 79 11.99 -8.71 -6.91
N LEU A 80 11.10 -8.32 -6.01
CA LEU A 80 9.75 -7.88 -6.36
C LEU A 80 9.77 -6.57 -7.16
N GLU A 81 10.60 -5.62 -6.79
CA GLU A 81 10.75 -4.36 -7.53
C GLU A 81 11.26 -4.61 -8.95
N LYS A 82 12.20 -5.53 -9.10
CA LYS A 82 12.75 -5.89 -10.39
C LYS A 82 11.70 -6.55 -11.28
N VAL A 83 10.86 -7.38 -10.70
CA VAL A 83 9.81 -8.12 -11.41
C VAL A 83 8.64 -7.20 -11.75
N LEU A 84 8.20 -6.37 -10.81
CA LEU A 84 7.01 -5.54 -10.98
C LEU A 84 7.30 -4.19 -11.64
N GLY A 85 8.56 -3.76 -11.65
CA GLY A 85 8.94 -2.48 -12.25
C GLY A 85 8.46 -1.26 -11.47
N LYS A 86 8.11 -1.44 -10.21
CA LYS A 86 7.61 -0.38 -9.32
C LYS A 86 8.28 -0.48 -7.96
N LYS A 87 8.25 0.61 -7.20
CA LYS A 87 8.68 0.56 -5.81
C LYS A 87 7.71 -0.30 -5.01
N VAL A 88 8.25 -1.19 -4.20
CA VAL A 88 7.47 -2.13 -3.40
C VAL A 88 7.52 -1.75 -1.94
N GLN A 89 6.34 -1.62 -1.35
CA GLN A 89 6.20 -1.56 0.10
C GLN A 89 5.76 -2.94 0.58
N LEU A 90 6.66 -3.63 1.24
CA LEU A 90 6.47 -5.01 1.63
C LEU A 90 5.94 -5.13 3.06
N HIS A 91 4.90 -5.95 3.20
CA HIS A 91 4.41 -6.41 4.50
C HIS A 91 4.65 -7.92 4.56
N LEU A 92 5.61 -8.32 5.37
CA LEU A 92 5.98 -9.73 5.49
C LEU A 92 5.25 -10.38 6.65
N LYS A 93 4.58 -11.50 6.36
CA LYS A 93 3.95 -12.34 7.37
C LYS A 93 4.59 -13.71 7.34
N VAL A 94 4.86 -14.26 8.53
CA VAL A 94 5.40 -15.62 8.66
C VAL A 94 4.29 -16.53 9.15
N ASP A 95 3.96 -17.54 8.37
CA ASP A 95 2.95 -18.52 8.70
C ASP A 95 3.47 -19.92 8.38
N PRO A 96 3.92 -20.68 9.40
CA PRO A 96 4.46 -22.01 9.18
C PRO A 96 3.46 -23.01 8.58
N SER A 97 2.16 -22.72 8.67
CA SER A 97 1.13 -23.64 8.17
C SER A 97 1.12 -23.78 6.64
N ILE A 98 1.71 -22.84 5.91
CA ILE A 98 1.74 -22.90 4.43
C ILE A 98 2.82 -23.82 3.86
N LYS A 99 3.64 -24.44 4.70
CA LYS A 99 4.60 -25.50 4.36
C LYS A 99 5.59 -25.22 3.24
N GLY A 100 6.10 -23.99 3.15
CA GLY A 100 7.22 -23.71 2.24
C GLY A 100 6.84 -23.15 0.87
N GLY A 101 5.80 -22.45 0.74
CA GLY A 101 5.48 -21.62 -0.42
C GLY A 101 5.52 -20.15 -0.07
N ILE A 102 5.15 -19.32 -1.01
CA ILE A 102 4.89 -17.92 -0.79
C ILE A 102 3.50 -17.59 -1.29
N ILE A 103 2.75 -16.84 -0.48
CA ILE A 103 1.48 -16.25 -0.90
C ILE A 103 1.72 -14.76 -1.05
N LEU A 104 1.49 -14.24 -2.24
CA LEU A 104 1.63 -12.83 -2.53
C LEU A 104 0.26 -12.20 -2.71
N GLN A 105 0.05 -11.08 -2.04
CA GLN A 105 -1.08 -10.22 -2.30
C GLN A 105 -0.55 -8.88 -2.80
N VAL A 106 -0.82 -8.59 -4.07
CA VAL A 106 -0.39 -7.36 -4.73
C VAL A 106 -1.65 -6.55 -5.00
N ASP A 107 -1.81 -5.43 -4.29
CA ASP A 107 -3.05 -4.65 -4.27
C ASP A 107 -4.25 -5.55 -3.95
N ASP A 108 -5.17 -5.75 -4.89
CA ASP A 108 -6.37 -6.59 -4.71
C ASP A 108 -6.21 -8.01 -5.24
N SER A 109 -5.05 -8.33 -5.80
CA SER A 109 -4.80 -9.64 -6.42
C SER A 109 -4.00 -10.54 -5.49
N ARG A 110 -4.43 -11.78 -5.38
CA ARG A 110 -3.76 -12.76 -4.53
C ARG A 110 -3.19 -13.90 -5.37
N TYR A 111 -1.93 -14.23 -5.12
CA TYR A 111 -1.23 -15.29 -5.84
C TYR A 111 -0.60 -16.27 -4.86
N ASP A 112 -0.88 -17.54 -5.07
CA ASP A 112 -0.27 -18.64 -4.34
C ASP A 112 0.86 -19.18 -5.20
N ALA A 113 2.12 -18.98 -4.79
CA ALA A 113 3.26 -19.32 -5.62
C ALA A 113 4.48 -19.73 -4.79
N SER A 114 5.33 -20.59 -5.37
CA SER A 114 6.66 -20.83 -4.83
C SER A 114 7.60 -19.71 -5.24
N VAL A 115 8.60 -19.39 -4.38
CA VAL A 115 9.46 -18.22 -4.57
C VAL A 115 10.27 -18.28 -5.87
N SER A 116 10.77 -19.45 -6.24
CA SER A 116 11.79 -19.54 -7.29
C SER A 116 11.25 -19.66 -8.71
N GLY A 117 10.18 -20.40 -8.93
CA GLY A 117 9.74 -20.69 -10.31
C GLY A 117 8.62 -19.80 -10.81
N ARG A 118 7.84 -19.21 -9.94
CA ARG A 118 6.60 -18.55 -10.30
C ARG A 118 6.62 -17.04 -10.28
N LEU A 119 7.65 -16.41 -9.71
CA LEU A 119 7.80 -14.96 -9.80
C LEU A 119 7.93 -14.51 -11.26
N SER A 120 8.62 -15.27 -12.08
CA SER A 120 8.73 -14.98 -13.52
C SER A 120 7.39 -15.08 -14.24
N ALA A 121 6.55 -16.02 -13.85
CA ALA A 121 5.20 -16.16 -14.42
C ALA A 121 4.30 -15.00 -13.98
N LEU A 122 4.41 -14.58 -12.72
CA LEU A 122 3.70 -13.39 -12.21
C LEU A 122 4.11 -12.13 -12.96
N ALA A 123 5.41 -11.95 -13.20
CA ALA A 123 5.93 -10.82 -13.95
C ALA A 123 5.28 -10.72 -15.32
N ARG A 124 5.14 -11.82 -16.01
CA ARG A 124 4.51 -11.87 -17.33
C ARG A 124 3.03 -11.47 -17.26
N GLN A 125 2.31 -11.90 -16.22
CA GLN A 125 0.92 -11.50 -16.04
C GLN A 125 0.79 -9.99 -15.80
N PHE A 126 1.65 -9.41 -14.96
CA PHE A 126 1.60 -7.98 -14.66
C PHE A 126 2.07 -7.13 -15.83
N GLN A 127 2.98 -7.60 -16.65
CA GLN A 127 3.43 -6.90 -17.85
C GLN A 127 2.37 -6.90 -18.96
N ALA A 128 1.46 -7.87 -18.94
CA ALA A 128 0.35 -7.94 -19.89
C ALA A 128 -0.82 -7.01 -19.54
N LEU A 129 -0.81 -6.42 -18.35
CA LEU A 129 -1.80 -5.46 -17.91
C LEU A 129 -1.34 -4.04 -18.25
#